data_03fc1dffc4e20e86c5bcddc1bb247874
#
_entry.id   03fc1dffc4e20e86c5bcddc1bb247874
#
_cell.length_a   1.000
_cell.length_b   1.000
_cell.length_c   1.000
_cell.angle_alpha   90.00
_cell.angle_beta   90.00
_cell.angle_gamma   90.00
#
_symmetry.space_group_name_H-M   'P 1'
#
loop_
_entity.id
_entity.type
_entity.pdbx_description
1 polymer ?
#
loop_
_entity_poly.entity_id
_entity_poly.type
_entity_poly.pdbx_seq_one_letter_code
_entity_poly.pdbx_strand_id
1 'polypeptide(L)'
;MNAAPIKNRVTEITGTDYPIIQAPMSWIARAQLASAVCNAGGLGIIETGSGELDAIRDEVLKMRELTDKPFGMNVALAFVKGSNFIDFVIEQNLPFVTTSSGSPAV
;
A
#
# COMPACT_ATOMS: atom_id res chain seq x y z
N MET A 1 5.60 -2.91 -23.01
CA MET A 1 7.03 -2.64 -22.95
C MET A 1 7.68 -3.54 -21.90
N ASN A 2 8.65 -4.30 -22.28
CA ASN A 2 9.27 -5.28 -21.40
C ASN A 2 10.69 -4.87 -21.02
N ALA A 3 10.79 -3.83 -20.17
CA ALA A 3 12.09 -3.49 -19.58
C ALA A 3 12.52 -4.60 -18.63
N ALA A 4 13.81 -4.90 -18.59
CA ALA A 4 14.34 -5.88 -17.66
C ALA A 4 14.17 -5.39 -16.20
N PRO A 5 13.84 -6.26 -15.26
CA PRO A 5 13.79 -5.88 -13.85
C PRO A 5 15.13 -5.32 -13.36
N ILE A 6 15.04 -4.39 -12.44
CA ILE A 6 16.20 -3.79 -11.78
C ILE A 6 16.38 -4.46 -10.43
N LYS A 7 17.52 -5.08 -10.19
CA LYS A 7 17.81 -5.73 -8.92
C LYS A 7 18.67 -4.80 -8.06
N ASN A 8 18.11 -4.35 -6.94
CA ASN A 8 18.83 -3.56 -5.95
C ASN A 8 18.17 -3.77 -4.57
N ARG A 9 18.67 -3.08 -3.56
CA ARG A 9 18.15 -3.25 -2.20
C ARG A 9 16.67 -2.84 -2.07
N VAL A 10 16.23 -1.85 -2.85
CA VAL A 10 14.83 -1.41 -2.82
C VAL A 10 13.93 -2.51 -3.39
N THR A 11 14.28 -3.08 -4.54
CA THR A 11 13.46 -4.14 -5.13
C THR A 11 13.49 -5.42 -4.30
N GLU A 12 14.59 -5.69 -3.59
CA GLU A 12 14.66 -6.81 -2.65
C GLU A 12 13.69 -6.63 -1.48
N ILE A 13 13.64 -5.41 -0.93
CA ILE A 13 12.77 -5.10 0.22
C ILE A 13 11.30 -5.10 -0.20
N THR A 14 10.98 -4.50 -1.34
CA THR A 14 9.59 -4.36 -1.79
C THR A 14 9.05 -5.61 -2.49
N GLY A 15 9.95 -6.45 -3.02
CA GLY A 15 9.55 -7.60 -3.83
C GLY A 15 9.05 -7.21 -5.22
N THR A 16 9.42 -6.03 -5.71
CA THR A 16 8.97 -5.50 -7.01
C THR A 16 10.05 -5.63 -8.08
N ASP A 17 9.67 -5.46 -9.35
CA ASP A 17 10.61 -5.50 -10.47
C ASP A 17 11.40 -4.20 -10.59
N TYR A 18 10.79 -3.08 -10.18
CA TYR A 18 11.38 -1.75 -10.29
C TYR A 18 11.36 -1.05 -8.95
N PRO A 19 12.37 -0.21 -8.64
CA PRO A 19 12.44 0.52 -7.38
C PRO A 19 11.55 1.77 -7.43
N ILE A 20 10.27 1.57 -7.72
CA ILE A 20 9.30 2.64 -7.86
C ILE A 20 8.15 2.35 -6.90
N ILE A 21 7.86 3.30 -6.03
CA ILE A 21 6.80 3.20 -5.03
C ILE A 21 5.80 4.31 -5.31
N GLN A 22 4.54 3.95 -5.51
CA GLN A 22 3.49 4.92 -5.69
C GLN A 22 3.14 5.56 -4.34
N ALA A 23 3.01 6.87 -4.32
CA ALA A 23 2.70 7.60 -3.09
C ALA A 23 1.27 7.31 -2.63
N PRO A 24 1.03 7.24 -1.32
CA PRO A 24 -0.34 7.20 -0.81
C PRO A 24 -1.03 8.54 -1.06
N MET A 25 -2.28 8.49 -1.46
CA MET A 25 -3.10 9.68 -1.73
C MET A 25 -4.52 9.40 -1.27
N SER A 26 -5.01 10.17 -0.30
CA SER A 26 -6.35 9.96 0.26
C SER A 26 -7.41 9.95 -0.84
N TRP A 27 -8.32 8.98 -0.78
CA TRP A 27 -9.39 8.69 -1.74
C TRP A 27 -8.92 8.23 -3.13
N ILE A 28 -7.68 8.55 -3.53
CA ILE A 28 -7.16 8.26 -4.88
C ILE A 28 -6.39 6.95 -4.91
N ALA A 29 -5.48 6.75 -3.96
CA ALA A 29 -4.61 5.57 -3.93
C ALA A 29 -5.34 4.39 -3.32
N ARG A 30 -6.21 3.79 -4.10
CA ARG A 30 -7.01 2.63 -3.75
C ARG A 30 -6.76 1.52 -4.77
N ALA A 31 -7.58 0.48 -4.77
CA ALA A 31 -7.31 -0.74 -5.51
C ALA A 31 -7.04 -0.53 -7.00
N GLN A 32 -7.80 0.34 -7.66
CA GLN A 32 -7.65 0.54 -9.11
C GLN A 32 -6.26 1.08 -9.46
N LEU A 33 -5.82 2.13 -8.79
CA LEU A 33 -4.49 2.70 -9.03
C LEU A 33 -3.39 1.78 -8.54
N ALA A 34 -3.50 1.33 -7.30
CA ALA A 34 -2.44 0.55 -6.68
C ALA A 34 -2.20 -0.78 -7.39
N SER A 35 -3.27 -1.46 -7.83
CA SER A 35 -3.11 -2.71 -8.58
C SER A 35 -2.46 -2.50 -9.93
N ALA A 36 -2.78 -1.39 -10.60
CA ALA A 36 -2.15 -1.06 -11.89
C ALA A 36 -0.65 -0.84 -11.72
N VAL A 37 -0.25 -0.16 -10.63
CA VAL A 37 1.17 0.04 -10.31
C VAL A 37 1.85 -1.30 -10.03
N CYS A 38 1.24 -2.15 -9.22
CA CYS A 38 1.79 -3.47 -8.91
C CYS A 38 1.95 -4.32 -10.17
N ASN A 39 0.93 -4.35 -11.02
CA ASN A 39 0.96 -5.15 -12.24
C ASN A 39 1.98 -4.61 -13.25
N ALA A 40 2.34 -3.33 -13.17
CA ALA A 40 3.41 -2.75 -13.98
C ALA A 40 4.81 -2.97 -13.41
N GLY A 41 4.93 -3.54 -12.21
CA GLY A 41 6.22 -3.87 -11.61
C GLY A 41 6.69 -2.96 -10.49
N GLY A 42 5.91 -1.95 -10.12
CA GLY A 42 6.19 -1.09 -8.96
C GLY A 42 5.49 -1.57 -7.71
N LEU A 43 5.57 -0.79 -6.65
CA LEU A 43 4.85 -1.06 -5.40
C LEU A 43 3.65 -0.11 -5.28
N GLY A 44 2.44 -0.67 -5.37
CA GLY A 44 1.22 0.07 -5.10
C GLY A 44 0.97 0.15 -3.60
N ILE A 45 0.49 1.30 -3.14
CA ILE A 45 0.20 1.54 -1.72
C ILE A 45 -1.23 2.05 -1.57
N ILE A 46 -2.02 1.36 -0.74
CA ILE A 46 -3.39 1.77 -0.42
C ILE A 46 -3.36 2.80 0.70
N GLU A 47 -4.18 3.83 0.56
CA GLU A 47 -4.27 4.95 1.51
C GLU A 47 -5.05 4.59 2.77
N THR A 48 -4.81 5.31 3.85
CA THR A 48 -5.69 5.34 5.02
C THR A 48 -6.08 6.78 5.41
N GLY A 49 -5.54 7.78 4.74
CA GLY A 49 -5.73 9.18 5.10
C GLY A 49 -7.17 9.66 5.01
N SER A 50 -8.03 8.96 4.28
CA SER A 50 -9.46 9.26 4.23
C SER A 50 -10.17 8.96 5.56
N GLY A 51 -9.61 8.06 6.37
CA GLY A 51 -10.25 7.61 7.60
C GLY A 51 -11.43 6.67 7.38
N GLU A 52 -11.70 6.25 6.17
CA GLU A 52 -12.87 5.44 5.81
C GLU A 52 -12.56 3.94 5.90
N LEU A 53 -12.50 3.41 7.12
CA LEU A 53 -12.08 2.02 7.36
C LEU A 53 -12.88 1.00 6.53
N ASP A 54 -14.20 1.12 6.50
CA ASP A 54 -15.03 0.14 5.78
C ASP A 54 -14.76 0.17 4.28
N ALA A 55 -14.62 1.36 3.70
CA ALA A 55 -14.29 1.51 2.29
C ALA A 55 -12.90 0.95 1.98
N ILE A 56 -11.94 1.21 2.86
CA ILE A 56 -10.57 0.71 2.68
C ILE A 56 -10.54 -0.81 2.82
N ARG A 57 -11.32 -1.38 3.71
CA ARG A 57 -11.44 -2.83 3.83
C ARG A 57 -11.91 -3.45 2.52
N ASP A 58 -12.92 -2.85 1.88
CA ASP A 58 -13.41 -3.31 0.58
C ASP A 58 -12.36 -3.14 -0.50
N GLU A 59 -11.58 -2.06 -0.45
CA GLU A 59 -10.51 -1.81 -1.42
C GLU A 59 -9.38 -2.84 -1.29
N VAL A 60 -9.04 -3.28 -0.09
CA VAL A 60 -8.06 -4.35 0.09
C VAL A 60 -8.56 -5.66 -0.54
N LEU A 61 -9.84 -5.98 -0.38
CA LEU A 61 -10.43 -7.16 -1.01
C LEU A 61 -10.36 -7.06 -2.55
N LYS A 62 -10.71 -5.90 -3.12
CA LYS A 62 -10.59 -5.66 -4.55
C LYS A 62 -9.14 -5.78 -5.01
N MET A 63 -8.20 -5.27 -4.22
CA MET A 63 -6.78 -5.34 -4.55
C MET A 63 -6.32 -6.77 -4.75
N ARG A 64 -6.75 -7.67 -3.87
CA ARG A 64 -6.39 -9.09 -3.94
C ARG A 64 -7.01 -9.80 -5.13
N GLU A 65 -8.11 -9.27 -5.68
CA GLU A 65 -8.71 -9.79 -6.91
C GLU A 65 -7.99 -9.25 -8.15
N LEU A 66 -7.48 -8.01 -8.10
CA LEU A 66 -6.90 -7.33 -9.26
C LEU A 66 -5.42 -7.65 -9.46
N THR A 67 -4.72 -8.08 -8.42
CA THR A 67 -3.30 -8.42 -8.52
C THR A 67 -2.93 -9.50 -7.50
N ASP A 68 -1.97 -10.34 -7.89
CA ASP A 68 -1.32 -11.27 -6.97
C ASP A 68 0.09 -10.79 -6.60
N LYS A 69 0.46 -9.60 -7.03
CA LYS A 69 1.75 -8.98 -6.72
C LYS A 69 1.74 -8.41 -5.30
N PRO A 70 2.93 -8.24 -4.68
CA PRO A 70 3.00 -7.60 -3.37
C PRO A 70 2.56 -6.14 -3.45
N PHE A 71 1.85 -5.70 -2.42
CA PHE A 71 1.44 -4.31 -2.27
C PHE A 71 1.56 -3.91 -0.80
N GLY A 72 1.47 -2.61 -0.53
CA GLY A 72 1.55 -2.09 0.82
C GLY A 72 0.37 -1.21 1.18
N MET A 73 0.37 -0.77 2.42
CA MET A 73 -0.57 0.24 2.92
C MET A 73 0.20 1.33 3.63
N ASN A 74 -0.32 2.54 3.59
CA ASN A 74 0.21 3.66 4.34
C ASN A 74 -0.70 3.96 5.54
N VAL A 75 -0.12 4.08 6.72
CA VAL A 75 -0.85 4.48 7.92
C VAL A 75 -0.62 5.97 8.14
N ALA A 76 -1.63 6.77 7.84
CA ALA A 76 -1.62 8.22 8.07
C ALA A 76 -2.01 8.49 9.52
N LEU A 77 -1.02 8.50 10.40
CA LEU A 77 -1.22 8.44 11.86
C LEU A 77 -2.13 9.54 12.41
N ALA A 78 -2.05 10.75 11.84
CA ALA A 78 -2.89 11.85 12.28
C ALA A 78 -4.38 11.63 11.97
N PHE A 79 -4.70 10.81 10.99
CA PHE A 79 -6.08 10.61 10.51
C PHE A 79 -6.69 9.28 10.96
N VAL A 80 -5.91 8.42 11.63
CA VAL A 80 -6.38 7.10 12.06
C VAL A 80 -6.30 6.90 13.58
N LYS A 81 -6.12 7.98 14.32
CA LYS A 81 -5.99 7.94 15.80
C LYS A 81 -7.23 7.32 16.44
N GLY A 82 -6.98 6.45 17.41
CA GLY A 82 -8.05 5.81 18.17
C GLY A 82 -8.94 4.90 17.36
N SER A 83 -8.55 4.60 16.13
CA SER A 83 -9.30 3.74 15.24
C SER A 83 -8.74 2.32 15.27
N ASN A 84 -9.47 1.40 14.63
CA ASN A 84 -9.04 0.03 14.44
C ASN A 84 -8.15 -0.14 13.21
N PHE A 85 -7.67 0.95 12.60
CA PHE A 85 -6.87 0.89 11.38
C PHE A 85 -5.56 0.13 11.57
N ILE A 86 -4.87 0.36 12.67
CA ILE A 86 -3.59 -0.31 12.92
C ILE A 86 -3.82 -1.81 13.05
N ASP A 87 -4.82 -2.21 13.82
CA ASP A 87 -5.17 -3.62 13.96
C ASP A 87 -5.57 -4.22 12.60
N PHE A 88 -6.36 -3.50 11.83
CA PHE A 88 -6.75 -3.93 10.49
C PHE A 88 -5.53 -4.13 9.58
N VAL A 89 -4.60 -3.18 9.59
CA VAL A 89 -3.39 -3.27 8.76
C VAL A 89 -2.54 -4.48 9.16
N ILE A 90 -2.40 -4.72 10.46
CA ILE A 90 -1.67 -5.90 10.96
C ILE A 90 -2.35 -7.19 10.50
N GLU A 91 -3.67 -7.25 10.55
CA GLU A 91 -4.44 -8.42 10.12
C GLU A 91 -4.27 -8.74 8.64
N GLN A 92 -3.94 -7.74 7.81
CA GLN A 92 -3.75 -7.96 6.38
C GLN A 92 -2.48 -8.71 6.04
N ASN A 93 -1.54 -8.78 6.98
CA ASN A 93 -0.29 -9.53 6.81
C ASN A 93 0.48 -9.10 5.56
N LEU A 94 0.61 -7.78 5.39
CA LEU A 94 1.24 -7.19 4.20
C LEU A 94 2.76 -7.21 4.30
N PRO A 95 3.46 -7.34 3.16
CA PRO A 95 4.92 -7.31 3.15
C PRO A 95 5.50 -5.91 3.39
N PHE A 96 4.69 -4.85 3.23
CA PHE A 96 5.20 -3.50 3.28
C PHE A 96 4.15 -2.55 3.88
N VAL A 97 4.57 -1.75 4.86
CA VAL A 97 3.73 -0.71 5.48
C VAL A 97 4.57 0.55 5.62
N THR A 98 4.00 1.68 5.24
CA THR A 98 4.61 2.98 5.49
C THR A 98 3.78 3.75 6.50
N THR A 99 4.40 4.70 7.18
CA THR A 99 3.69 5.61 8.09
C THR A 99 3.94 7.05 7.66
N SER A 100 2.97 7.91 7.92
CA SER A 100 3.06 9.32 7.62
C SER A 100 2.24 10.14 8.61
N SER A 101 2.39 11.46 8.56
CA SER A 101 1.55 12.40 9.34
C SER A 101 1.62 12.16 10.84
N GLY A 102 2.77 11.81 11.36
CA GLY A 102 2.97 11.60 12.78
C GLY A 102 4.21 10.76 13.07
N SER A 103 4.48 10.56 14.37
CA SER A 103 5.59 9.73 14.79
C SER A 103 5.26 8.24 14.62
N PRO A 104 6.15 7.43 14.05
CA PRO A 104 5.93 5.98 13.97
C PRO A 104 6.11 5.28 15.32
N ALA A 105 6.55 5.97 16.35
CA ALA A 105 6.73 5.43 17.69
C ALA A 105 5.39 5.37 18.44
N VAL A 106 4.54 4.45 18.05
CA VAL A 106 3.21 4.27 18.64
C VAL A 106 3.04 2.84 19.11
#